data_274e3ddc67624e05f76b3d3da1e14d43
#
_entry.id   274e3ddc67624e05f76b3d3da1e14d43
#
_cell.length_a   1.000
_cell.length_b   1.000
_cell.length_c   1.000
_cell.angle_alpha   90.00
_cell.angle_beta   90.00
_cell.angle_gamma   90.00
#
_symmetry.space_group_name_H-M   'P 1'
#
loop_
_entity.id
_entity.type
_entity.pdbx_description
1 polymer ?
#
loop_
_entity_poly.entity_id
_entity_poly.type
_entity_poly.pdbx_seq_one_letter_code
_entity_poly.pdbx_strand_id
1 'polypeptide(L)'
;MLLFGHPLIQTEQWFRVDLLSSIDLTPPNCTIVLADIEKYADIAKHCKENSVSFACEVSSIKQAVIANALNADYILCRDKRQAVEIQKVANEYLWSAKVISIIDDENDIESIAKLGIDGAVINSHIKSCLSQ
;
A
#
# COMPACT_ATOMS: atom_id res chain seq x y z
N MET A 1 -8.58 3.89 12.01
CA MET A 1 -7.30 3.30 11.58
C MET A 1 -7.56 2.00 10.84
N LEU A 2 -6.99 1.87 9.65
CA LEU A 2 -7.07 0.63 8.87
C LEU A 2 -6.03 -0.37 9.36
N LEU A 3 -6.38 -1.66 9.36
CA LEU A 3 -5.46 -2.70 9.82
C LEU A 3 -5.59 -3.93 8.92
N PHE A 4 -4.46 -4.35 8.33
CA PHE A 4 -4.42 -5.47 7.39
C PHE A 4 -3.48 -6.56 7.90
N GLY A 5 -3.90 -7.81 7.79
CA GLY A 5 -3.07 -8.96 8.13
C GLY A 5 -3.15 -9.44 9.57
N HIS A 6 -3.95 -8.79 10.41
CA HIS A 6 -4.13 -9.25 11.79
C HIS A 6 -5.12 -10.43 11.82
N PRO A 7 -4.85 -11.49 12.61
CA PRO A 7 -5.72 -12.68 12.63
C PRO A 7 -7.17 -12.41 13.00
N LEU A 8 -7.43 -11.36 13.78
CA LEU A 8 -8.79 -11.03 14.20
C LEU A 8 -9.55 -10.17 13.19
N ILE A 9 -8.88 -9.66 12.17
CA ILE A 9 -9.46 -8.73 11.20
C ILE A 9 -9.41 -9.37 9.81
N GLN A 10 -10.56 -9.61 9.23
CA GLN A 10 -10.64 -10.17 7.88
C GLN A 10 -10.61 -9.03 6.86
N THR A 11 -9.65 -9.09 5.95
CA THR A 11 -9.49 -8.10 4.87
C THR A 11 -9.13 -8.81 3.58
N GLU A 12 -9.14 -8.08 2.46
CA GLU A 12 -8.71 -8.60 1.17
C GLU A 12 -7.24 -9.03 1.22
N GLN A 13 -6.87 -9.94 0.34
CA GLN A 13 -5.49 -10.39 0.19
C GLN A 13 -4.68 -9.35 -0.59
N TRP A 14 -3.39 -9.26 -0.28
CA TRP A 14 -2.46 -8.34 -0.94
C TRP A 14 -1.37 -9.16 -1.64
N PHE A 15 -1.15 -8.88 -2.93
CA PHE A 15 -0.15 -9.59 -3.73
C PHE A 15 0.80 -8.62 -4.41
N ARG A 16 2.11 -8.84 -4.22
CA ARG A 16 3.16 -8.07 -4.89
C ARG A 16 3.25 -8.52 -6.34
N VAL A 17 3.16 -7.58 -7.27
CA VAL A 17 3.19 -7.83 -8.71
C VAL A 17 4.28 -6.98 -9.33
N ASP A 18 5.13 -7.59 -10.15
CA ASP A 18 6.20 -6.90 -10.87
C ASP A 18 6.10 -7.05 -12.39
N LEU A 19 5.12 -7.80 -12.88
CA LEU A 19 4.85 -7.97 -14.31
C LEU A 19 3.36 -7.75 -14.56
N LEU A 20 3.04 -7.04 -15.64
CA LEU A 20 1.64 -6.80 -16.00
C LEU A 20 0.85 -8.10 -16.17
N SER A 21 1.47 -9.11 -16.79
CA SER A 21 0.82 -10.41 -16.97
C SER A 21 0.53 -11.15 -15.67
N SER A 22 1.24 -10.83 -14.60
CA SER A 22 1.04 -11.49 -13.30
C SER A 22 -0.27 -11.08 -12.63
N ILE A 23 -0.90 -10.01 -13.05
CA ILE A 23 -2.19 -9.58 -12.50
C ILE A 23 -3.24 -10.67 -12.72
N ASP A 24 -3.20 -11.35 -13.86
CA ASP A 24 -4.16 -12.41 -14.17
C ASP A 24 -4.01 -13.62 -13.26
N LEU A 25 -2.89 -13.74 -12.57
CA LEU A 25 -2.63 -14.84 -11.62
C LEU A 25 -3.15 -14.54 -10.22
N THR A 26 -3.58 -13.30 -9.97
CA THR A 26 -4.07 -12.92 -8.64
C THR A 26 -5.58 -13.20 -8.54
N PRO A 27 -6.05 -13.54 -7.32
CA PRO A 27 -7.48 -13.77 -7.12
C PRO A 27 -8.27 -12.46 -7.29
N PRO A 28 -9.58 -12.55 -7.61
CA PRO A 28 -10.42 -11.36 -7.66
C PRO A 28 -10.52 -10.70 -6.27
N ASN A 29 -10.78 -9.39 -6.27
CA ASN A 29 -10.95 -8.62 -5.04
C ASN A 29 -9.72 -8.59 -4.13
N CYS A 30 -8.53 -8.70 -4.72
CA CYS A 30 -7.28 -8.51 -3.98
C CYS A 30 -6.72 -7.11 -4.24
N THR A 31 -5.73 -6.71 -3.44
CA THR A 31 -4.98 -5.48 -3.66
C THR A 31 -3.62 -5.83 -4.25
N ILE A 32 -3.27 -5.20 -5.36
CA ILE A 32 -1.98 -5.35 -6.02
C ILE A 32 -0.97 -4.42 -5.34
N VAL A 33 0.21 -4.93 -5.01
CA VAL A 33 1.26 -4.14 -4.36
C VAL A 33 2.41 -3.92 -5.35
N LEU A 34 2.75 -2.66 -5.59
CA LEU A 34 3.85 -2.26 -6.47
C LEU A 34 5.02 -1.77 -5.60
N ALA A 35 6.21 -2.33 -5.84
CA ALA A 35 7.39 -2.01 -5.03
C ALA A 35 8.00 -0.65 -5.39
N ASP A 36 7.82 -0.18 -6.63
CA ASP A 36 8.41 1.07 -7.10
C ASP A 36 7.49 1.70 -8.13
N ILE A 37 6.84 2.78 -7.75
CA ILE A 37 5.86 3.43 -8.64
C ILE A 37 6.50 3.97 -9.91
N GLU A 38 7.74 4.43 -9.85
CA GLU A 38 8.41 4.98 -11.03
C GLU A 38 8.75 3.87 -12.04
N LYS A 39 9.07 2.67 -11.55
CA LYS A 39 9.38 1.53 -12.40
C LYS A 39 8.14 0.84 -12.95
N TYR A 40 7.07 0.78 -12.16
CA TYR A 40 5.87 0.00 -12.47
C TYR A 40 4.64 0.89 -12.74
N ALA A 41 4.86 2.10 -13.24
CA ALA A 41 3.76 3.04 -13.51
C ALA A 41 2.76 2.48 -14.54
N ASP A 42 3.21 1.67 -15.48
CA ASP A 42 2.35 1.04 -16.46
C ASP A 42 1.36 0.07 -15.80
N ILE A 43 1.81 -0.67 -14.79
CA ILE A 43 0.92 -1.56 -14.02
C ILE A 43 -0.10 -0.74 -13.24
N ALA A 44 0.34 0.38 -12.64
CA ALA A 44 -0.56 1.27 -11.92
C ALA A 44 -1.66 1.82 -12.84
N LYS A 45 -1.30 2.24 -14.05
CA LYS A 45 -2.26 2.73 -15.03
C LYS A 45 -3.26 1.65 -15.44
N HIS A 46 -2.78 0.42 -15.63
CA HIS A 46 -3.65 -0.71 -15.93
C HIS A 46 -4.65 -0.96 -14.79
N CYS A 47 -4.20 -0.94 -13.56
CA CYS A 47 -5.07 -1.11 -12.39
C CYS A 47 -6.15 -0.04 -12.34
N LYS A 48 -5.76 1.21 -12.57
CA LYS A 48 -6.71 2.33 -12.59
C LYS A 48 -7.76 2.14 -13.67
N GLU A 49 -7.34 1.78 -14.88
CA GLU A 49 -8.24 1.60 -16.02
C GLU A 49 -9.23 0.44 -15.84
N ASN A 50 -8.84 -0.57 -15.08
CA ASN A 50 -9.62 -1.78 -14.87
C ASN A 50 -10.24 -1.87 -13.47
N SER A 51 -10.22 -0.79 -12.72
CA SER A 51 -10.80 -0.73 -11.35
C SER A 51 -10.22 -1.80 -10.42
N VAL A 52 -8.93 -2.06 -10.55
CA VAL A 52 -8.20 -2.97 -9.67
C VAL A 52 -7.56 -2.16 -8.55
N SER A 53 -7.83 -2.53 -7.30
CA SER A 53 -7.22 -1.87 -6.14
C SER A 53 -5.71 -2.09 -6.13
N PHE A 54 -4.93 -1.04 -5.89
CA PHE A 54 -3.48 -1.18 -5.80
C PHE A 54 -2.87 -0.26 -4.75
N ALA A 55 -1.74 -0.72 -4.23
CA ALA A 55 -0.93 -0.01 -3.25
C ALA A 55 0.48 0.17 -3.81
N CYS A 56 1.13 1.26 -3.43
CA CYS A 56 2.50 1.54 -3.87
C CYS A 56 3.40 1.69 -2.66
N GLU A 57 4.47 0.91 -2.60
CA GLU A 57 5.51 1.10 -1.60
C GLU A 57 6.40 2.26 -2.04
N VAL A 58 6.55 3.26 -1.18
CA VAL A 58 7.28 4.49 -1.51
C VAL A 58 8.44 4.71 -0.55
N SER A 59 9.48 5.37 -1.03
CA SER A 59 10.66 5.71 -0.24
C SER A 59 10.90 7.23 -0.17
N SER A 60 9.99 8.03 -0.71
CA SER A 60 10.11 9.48 -0.69
C SER A 60 8.74 10.15 -0.82
N ILE A 61 8.67 11.41 -0.45
CA ILE A 61 7.45 12.20 -0.63
C ILE A 61 7.13 12.34 -2.12
N LYS A 62 8.16 12.49 -2.96
CA LYS A 62 7.98 12.55 -4.42
C LYS A 62 7.24 11.32 -4.93
N GLN A 63 7.67 10.11 -4.53
CA GLN A 63 7.00 8.88 -4.94
C GLN A 63 5.57 8.80 -4.42
N ALA A 64 5.33 9.27 -3.21
CA ALA A 64 3.97 9.29 -2.65
C ALA A 64 3.05 10.20 -3.46
N VAL A 65 3.54 11.37 -3.87
CA VAL A 65 2.78 12.30 -4.71
C VAL A 65 2.44 11.65 -6.05
N ILE A 66 3.40 10.98 -6.67
CA ILE A 66 3.16 10.28 -7.94
C ILE A 66 2.13 9.16 -7.76
N ALA A 67 2.27 8.36 -6.71
CA ALA A 67 1.34 7.27 -6.44
C ALA A 67 -0.09 7.79 -6.24
N ASN A 68 -0.25 8.87 -5.49
CA ASN A 68 -1.57 9.47 -5.30
C ASN A 68 -2.13 10.02 -6.62
N ALA A 69 -1.29 10.63 -7.44
CA ALA A 69 -1.70 11.15 -8.75
C ALA A 69 -2.15 10.02 -9.70
N LEU A 70 -1.60 8.82 -9.54
CA LEU A 70 -2.01 7.64 -10.30
C LEU A 70 -3.19 6.91 -9.66
N ASN A 71 -3.78 7.49 -8.62
CA ASN A 71 -4.94 6.96 -7.90
C ASN A 71 -4.69 5.65 -7.16
N ALA A 72 -3.51 5.50 -6.56
CA ALA A 72 -3.25 4.40 -5.65
C ALA A 72 -4.27 4.45 -4.51
N ASP A 73 -4.74 3.29 -4.08
CA ASP A 73 -5.65 3.21 -2.93
C ASP A 73 -4.86 3.34 -1.63
N TYR A 74 -3.64 2.82 -1.59
CA TYR A 74 -2.78 2.85 -0.42
C TYR A 74 -1.37 3.24 -0.79
N ILE A 75 -0.72 3.99 0.10
CA ILE A 75 0.69 4.37 0.00
C ILE A 75 1.40 3.71 1.16
N LEU A 76 2.33 2.81 0.87
CA LEU A 76 2.99 1.97 1.86
C LEU A 76 4.35 2.54 2.24
N CYS A 77 4.62 2.63 3.53
CA CYS A 77 5.89 3.13 4.07
C CYS A 77 6.47 2.13 5.07
N ARG A 78 7.75 1.80 4.91
CA ARG A 78 8.46 0.96 5.88
C ARG A 78 9.03 1.76 7.04
N ASP A 79 9.43 3.01 6.77
CA ASP A 79 10.02 3.90 7.77
C ASP A 79 8.91 4.72 8.42
N LYS A 80 8.76 4.60 9.74
CA LYS A 80 7.73 5.34 10.50
C LYS A 80 7.89 6.84 10.38
N ARG A 81 9.13 7.35 10.35
CA ARG A 81 9.39 8.80 10.24
C ARG A 81 8.89 9.31 8.90
N GLN A 82 9.17 8.57 7.85
CA GLN A 82 8.71 8.95 6.51
C GLN A 82 7.19 8.84 6.41
N ALA A 83 6.60 7.83 7.02
CA ALA A 83 5.15 7.68 7.05
C ALA A 83 4.48 8.90 7.69
N VAL A 84 5.05 9.42 8.77
CA VAL A 84 4.53 10.64 9.44
C VAL A 84 4.59 11.84 8.50
N GLU A 85 5.72 12.02 7.81
CA GLU A 85 5.87 13.14 6.88
C GLU A 85 4.92 13.05 5.69
N ILE A 86 4.76 11.85 5.15
CA ILE A 86 3.82 11.62 4.04
C ILE A 86 2.38 11.81 4.52
N GLN A 87 2.06 11.38 5.75
CA GLN A 87 0.73 11.57 6.31
C GLN A 87 0.37 13.05 6.44
N LYS A 88 1.33 13.90 6.80
CA LYS A 88 1.11 15.35 6.86
C LYS A 88 0.72 15.91 5.48
N VAL A 89 1.42 15.47 4.44
CA VAL A 89 1.11 15.89 3.06
C VAL A 89 -0.28 15.40 2.66
N ALA A 90 -0.58 14.13 2.95
CA ALA A 90 -1.88 13.55 2.63
C ALA A 90 -3.02 14.31 3.32
N ASN A 91 -2.84 14.70 4.57
CA ASN A 91 -3.83 15.48 5.32
C ASN A 91 -3.99 16.87 4.74
N GLU A 92 -2.89 17.52 4.39
CA GLU A 92 -2.90 18.88 3.84
C GLU A 92 -3.67 18.94 2.53
N TYR A 93 -3.44 17.97 1.65
CA TYR A 93 -4.07 17.95 0.33
C TYR A 93 -5.31 17.08 0.25
N LEU A 94 -5.75 16.52 1.38
CA LEU A 94 -6.96 15.69 1.46
C LEU A 94 -6.92 14.52 0.46
N TRP A 95 -5.81 13.81 0.41
CA TRP A 95 -5.64 12.68 -0.50
C TRP A 95 -6.68 11.58 -0.21
N SER A 96 -7.20 10.97 -1.28
CA SER A 96 -8.03 9.76 -1.15
C SER A 96 -7.19 8.55 -0.78
N ALA A 97 -5.93 8.49 -1.25
CA ALA A 97 -5.02 7.42 -0.90
C ALA A 97 -4.75 7.41 0.61
N LYS A 98 -4.76 6.23 1.21
CA LYS A 98 -4.50 6.08 2.65
C LYS A 98 -3.04 5.73 2.87
N VAL A 99 -2.42 6.37 3.85
CA VAL A 99 -1.02 6.12 4.21
C VAL A 99 -0.98 4.94 5.18
N ILE A 100 -0.26 3.89 4.79
CA ILE A 100 -0.20 2.63 5.53
C ILE A 100 1.24 2.33 5.88
N SER A 101 1.52 2.10 7.15
CA SER A 101 2.84 1.70 7.60
C SER A 101 2.97 0.17 7.54
N ILE A 102 4.07 -0.32 6.98
CA ILE A 102 4.37 -1.75 6.97
C ILE A 102 5.04 -2.09 8.30
N ILE A 103 4.44 -3.02 9.05
CA ILE A 103 4.93 -3.43 10.36
C ILE A 103 5.22 -4.92 10.36
N ASP A 104 6.09 -5.38 11.26
CA ASP A 104 6.46 -6.79 11.33
C ASP A 104 5.58 -7.60 12.30
N ASP A 105 5.07 -6.95 13.35
CA ASP A 105 4.18 -7.65 14.28
C ASP A 105 3.15 -6.70 14.90
N GLU A 106 2.18 -7.29 15.61
CA GLU A 106 1.07 -6.54 16.19
C GLU A 106 1.48 -5.58 17.31
N ASN A 107 2.66 -5.74 17.89
CA ASN A 107 3.13 -4.84 18.94
C ASN A 107 3.40 -3.43 18.41
N ASP A 108 3.59 -3.28 17.11
CA ASP A 108 3.80 -1.98 16.48
C ASP A 108 2.49 -1.22 16.21
N ILE A 109 1.34 -1.87 16.32
CA ILE A 109 0.04 -1.24 16.02
C ILE A 109 -0.18 0.02 16.85
N GLU A 110 0.10 -0.06 18.15
CA GLU A 110 -0.14 1.07 19.06
C GLU A 110 0.69 2.29 18.68
N SER A 111 1.97 2.08 18.32
CA SER A 111 2.85 3.19 17.95
C SER A 111 2.37 3.86 16.64
N ILE A 112 1.88 3.08 15.68
CA ILE A 112 1.34 3.63 14.43
C ILE A 112 0.08 4.44 14.72
N ALA A 113 -0.79 3.93 15.57
CA ALA A 113 -2.02 4.62 15.95
C ALA A 113 -1.71 5.98 16.62
N LYS A 114 -0.73 6.00 17.52
CA LYS A 114 -0.34 7.23 18.22
C LYS A 114 0.26 8.27 17.28
N LEU A 115 0.90 7.84 16.20
CA LEU A 115 1.48 8.75 15.22
C LEU A 115 0.45 9.35 14.26
N GLY A 116 -0.79 8.87 14.31
CA GLY A 116 -1.86 9.41 13.46
C GLY A 116 -1.80 8.95 12.02
N ILE A 117 -1.09 7.86 11.74
CA ILE A 117 -1.01 7.28 10.39
C ILE A 117 -2.33 6.56 10.09
N ASP A 118 -2.78 6.62 8.83
CA ASP A 118 -4.10 6.08 8.44
C ASP A 118 -4.27 4.60 8.74
N GLY A 119 -3.21 3.82 8.67
CA GLY A 119 -3.30 2.40 8.96
C GLY A 119 -1.97 1.68 8.97
N ALA A 120 -2.04 0.37 9.17
CA ALA A 120 -0.88 -0.51 9.19
C ALA A 120 -1.20 -1.82 8.47
N VAL A 121 -0.19 -2.39 7.82
CA VAL A 121 -0.26 -3.73 7.24
C VAL A 121 0.88 -4.57 7.82
N ILE A 122 0.55 -5.78 8.29
CA ILE A 122 1.57 -6.71 8.75
C ILE A 122 2.29 -7.27 7.52
N ASN A 123 3.62 -7.18 7.50
CA ASN A 123 4.43 -7.49 6.34
C ASN A 123 4.10 -8.86 5.71
N SER A 124 3.81 -9.86 6.54
CA SER A 124 3.46 -11.21 6.05
C SER A 124 2.15 -11.26 5.28
N HIS A 125 1.31 -10.23 5.37
CA HIS A 125 0.07 -10.13 4.58
C HIS A 125 0.34 -9.83 3.11
N ILE A 126 1.50 -9.25 2.81
CA ILE A 126 1.90 -8.94 1.43
C ILE A 126 2.57 -10.18 0.86
N LYS A 127 1.86 -10.89 -0.01
CA LYS A 127 2.33 -12.15 -0.59
C LYS A 127 2.92 -11.90 -1.97
N SER A 128 3.85 -12.77 -2.36
CA SER A 128 4.39 -12.75 -3.73
C SER A 128 3.51 -13.61 -4.62
N CYS A 129 3.08 -13.09 -5.77
CA CYS A 129 2.30 -13.89 -6.71
C CYS A 129 3.17 -14.91 -7.44
N LEU A 130 4.51 -14.81 -7.33
CA LEU A 130 5.44 -15.76 -7.92
C LEU A 130 5.73 -16.96 -7.01
N SER A 131 5.23 -16.96 -5.78
CA SER A 131 5.49 -18.01 -4.80
C SER A 131 4.43 -19.12 -4.83
N GLN A 132 3.95 -19.41 -5.99
CA GLN A 132 2.93 -20.46 -6.18
C GLN A 132 3.53 -21.84 -6.24
#